data_9f7049bdd3622414f279152534f57b20
#
_entry.id   9f7049bdd3622414f279152534f57b20
#
_cell.length_a   1.000
_cell.length_b   1.000
_cell.length_c   1.000
_cell.angle_alpha   90.00
_cell.angle_beta   90.00
_cell.angle_gamma   90.00
#
_symmetry.space_group_name_H-M   'P 1'
#
loop_
_entity.id
_entity.type
_entity.pdbx_description
1 polymer ?
#
loop_
_entity_poly.entity_id
_entity_poly.type
_entity_poly.pdbx_seq_one_letter_code
_entity_poly.pdbx_strand_id
1 'polypeptide(L)'
;MLEGDLRVSEENTSSNKDSIQNVIVIALGVCLFCAVVVAGSAVALKERRVENKALDKSKNVLIAAGLFQENVTQMSEINTLFEQFEQRVVDLRTKRLLTAEEAAVVAADNKLNFSEYDQRKAAKDPSLSVALTDAEDLASINRREHYALIY
;
A
#
# COMPACT_ATOMS: atom_id res chain seq x y z
N MET A 1 -62.45 -31.73 -49.95
CA MET A 1 -63.03 -31.63 -48.61
C MET A 1 -62.02 -32.27 -47.64
N LEU A 2 -61.11 -31.55 -47.13
CA LEU A 2 -60.24 -32.01 -46.05
C LEU A 2 -59.84 -30.74 -45.26
N GLU A 3 -60.58 -30.49 -44.22
CA GLU A 3 -60.27 -29.50 -43.21
C GLU A 3 -59.10 -30.08 -42.41
N GLY A 4 -57.93 -29.52 -42.60
CA GLY A 4 -56.76 -29.76 -41.77
C GLY A 4 -56.81 -28.90 -40.53
N ASP A 5 -57.04 -29.55 -39.41
CA ASP A 5 -57.02 -29.02 -38.06
C ASP A 5 -55.60 -28.58 -37.71
N LEU A 6 -55.34 -27.28 -37.83
CA LEU A 6 -54.10 -26.68 -37.35
C LEU A 6 -54.24 -26.47 -35.84
N ARG A 7 -53.88 -27.50 -35.06
CA ARG A 7 -53.59 -27.32 -33.64
C ARG A 7 -52.30 -26.51 -33.52
N VAL A 8 -52.50 -25.24 -33.34
CA VAL A 8 -51.45 -24.37 -32.76
C VAL A 8 -51.20 -24.86 -31.34
N SER A 9 -50.07 -25.51 -31.20
CA SER A 9 -49.53 -25.79 -29.88
C SER A 9 -49.31 -24.45 -29.19
N GLU A 10 -50.16 -24.11 -28.28
CA GLU A 10 -49.90 -23.06 -27.29
C GLU A 10 -48.69 -23.54 -26.48
N GLU A 11 -47.54 -23.08 -26.87
CA GLU A 11 -46.32 -23.17 -26.09
C GLU A 11 -46.58 -22.44 -24.81
N ASN A 12 -46.80 -23.22 -23.78
CA ASN A 12 -47.05 -22.81 -22.42
C ASN A 12 -45.82 -22.07 -21.95
N THR A 13 -45.72 -20.79 -22.26
CA THR A 13 -44.79 -19.88 -21.68
C THR A 13 -45.14 -19.83 -20.20
N SER A 14 -44.64 -20.80 -19.47
CA SER A 14 -44.55 -20.75 -18.03
C SER A 14 -43.87 -19.40 -17.73
N SER A 15 -44.69 -18.41 -17.47
CA SER A 15 -44.26 -17.12 -16.98
C SER A 15 -43.53 -17.37 -15.69
N ASN A 16 -42.25 -17.62 -15.87
CA ASN A 16 -41.28 -17.64 -14.79
C ASN A 16 -41.26 -16.23 -14.25
N LYS A 17 -42.11 -15.99 -13.26
CA LYS A 17 -42.06 -14.79 -12.43
C LYS A 17 -40.81 -14.89 -11.60
N ASP A 18 -39.66 -14.88 -12.24
CA ASP A 18 -38.43 -14.43 -11.62
C ASP A 18 -38.67 -12.95 -11.37
N SER A 19 -39.32 -12.71 -10.24
CA SER A 19 -39.62 -11.36 -9.80
C SER A 19 -38.29 -10.60 -9.90
N ILE A 20 -38.27 -9.45 -10.55
CA ILE A 20 -37.13 -8.54 -10.63
C ILE A 20 -36.44 -8.44 -9.26
N GLN A 21 -37.25 -8.56 -8.20
CA GLN A 21 -36.74 -8.62 -6.82
C GLN A 21 -35.79 -9.82 -6.57
N ASN A 22 -36.13 -11.01 -7.07
CA ASN A 22 -35.26 -12.18 -6.90
C ASN A 22 -33.93 -12.04 -7.64
N VAL A 23 -33.95 -11.47 -8.83
CA VAL A 23 -32.77 -11.20 -9.63
C VAL A 23 -31.88 -10.19 -8.90
N ILE A 24 -32.48 -9.13 -8.36
CA ILE A 24 -31.75 -8.10 -7.59
C ILE A 24 -31.14 -8.71 -6.31
N VAL A 25 -31.91 -9.51 -5.57
CA VAL A 25 -31.45 -10.15 -4.34
C VAL A 25 -30.26 -11.09 -4.60
N ILE A 26 -30.37 -11.90 -5.65
CA ILE A 26 -29.27 -12.81 -6.05
C ILE A 26 -28.04 -12.01 -6.48
N ALA A 27 -28.21 -10.98 -7.31
CA ALA A 27 -27.12 -10.14 -7.78
C ALA A 27 -26.42 -9.43 -6.60
N LEU A 28 -27.18 -8.85 -5.68
CA LEU A 28 -26.64 -8.23 -4.46
C LEU A 28 -25.94 -9.25 -3.58
N GLY A 29 -26.49 -10.44 -3.40
CA GLY A 29 -25.88 -11.53 -2.63
C GLY A 29 -24.52 -11.94 -3.18
N VAL A 30 -24.43 -12.13 -4.50
CA VAL A 30 -23.14 -12.46 -5.16
C VAL A 30 -22.15 -11.31 -5.04
N CYS A 31 -22.55 -10.07 -5.29
CA CYS A 31 -21.69 -8.90 -5.14
C CYS A 31 -21.15 -8.77 -3.71
N LEU A 32 -22.00 -8.96 -2.71
CA LEU A 32 -21.63 -8.86 -1.31
C LEU A 32 -20.65 -9.97 -0.91
N PHE A 33 -20.92 -11.20 -1.35
CA PHE A 33 -20.02 -12.32 -1.15
C PHE A 33 -18.64 -12.05 -1.76
N CYS A 34 -18.59 -11.64 -3.03
CA CYS A 34 -17.32 -11.29 -3.69
C CYS A 34 -16.59 -10.14 -2.97
N ALA A 35 -17.31 -9.11 -2.52
CA ALA A 35 -16.74 -7.99 -1.78
C ALA A 35 -16.10 -8.45 -0.46
N VAL A 36 -16.75 -9.34 0.30
CA VAL A 36 -16.21 -9.89 1.55
C VAL A 36 -14.95 -10.73 1.29
N VAL A 37 -14.96 -11.57 0.25
CA VAL A 37 -13.79 -12.39 -0.12
C VAL A 37 -12.61 -11.51 -0.50
N VAL A 38 -12.83 -10.50 -1.34
CA VAL A 38 -11.76 -9.56 -1.76
C VAL A 38 -11.26 -8.74 -0.58
N ALA A 39 -12.16 -8.18 0.23
CA ALA A 39 -11.78 -7.38 1.41
C ALA A 39 -11.01 -8.24 2.43
N GLY A 40 -11.48 -9.46 2.72
CA GLY A 40 -10.82 -10.39 3.63
C GLY A 40 -9.43 -10.77 3.17
N SER A 41 -9.26 -11.10 1.89
CA SER A 41 -7.94 -11.40 1.31
C SER A 41 -7.01 -10.19 1.34
N ALA A 42 -7.52 -8.98 1.06
CA ALA A 42 -6.73 -7.76 1.10
C ALA A 42 -6.20 -7.45 2.51
N VAL A 43 -7.03 -7.64 3.54
CA VAL A 43 -6.64 -7.45 4.94
C VAL A 43 -5.61 -8.50 5.37
N ALA A 44 -5.83 -9.77 5.06
CA ALA A 44 -4.90 -10.85 5.40
C ALA A 44 -3.52 -10.69 4.74
N LEU A 45 -3.47 -10.16 3.51
CA LEU A 45 -2.22 -9.90 2.80
C LEU A 45 -1.52 -8.62 3.25
N LYS A 46 -2.22 -7.69 3.92
CA LYS A 46 -1.65 -6.41 4.34
C LYS A 46 -0.50 -6.61 5.32
N GLU A 47 -0.68 -7.44 6.32
CA GLU A 47 0.36 -7.72 7.34
C GLU A 47 1.62 -8.29 6.70
N ARG A 48 1.49 -9.32 5.87
CA ARG A 48 2.63 -9.91 5.15
C ARG A 48 3.34 -8.93 4.23
N ARG A 49 2.60 -8.01 3.60
CA ARG A 49 3.20 -6.96 2.76
C ARG A 49 3.99 -5.95 3.56
N VAL A 50 3.51 -5.57 4.74
CA VAL A 50 4.22 -4.65 5.64
C VAL A 50 5.50 -5.29 6.15
N GLU A 51 5.45 -6.55 6.59
CA GLU A 51 6.59 -7.32 7.05
C GLU A 51 7.64 -7.49 5.94
N ASN A 52 7.23 -7.94 4.75
CA ASN A 52 8.13 -8.07 3.60
C ASN A 52 8.76 -6.72 3.21
N LYS A 53 8.00 -5.63 3.23
CA LYS A 53 8.54 -4.29 2.94
C LYS A 53 9.58 -3.86 3.98
N ALA A 54 9.37 -4.18 5.24
CA ALA A 54 10.34 -3.89 6.30
C ALA A 54 11.63 -4.71 6.10
N LEU A 55 11.51 -6.00 5.82
CA LEU A 55 12.64 -6.86 5.50
C LEU A 55 13.42 -6.40 4.26
N ASP A 56 12.71 -6.04 3.18
CA ASP A 56 13.36 -5.52 1.97
C ASP A 56 14.13 -4.22 2.25
N LYS A 57 13.57 -3.33 3.09
CA LYS A 57 14.24 -2.10 3.50
C LYS A 57 15.52 -2.42 4.29
N SER A 58 15.44 -3.29 5.30
CA SER A 58 16.58 -3.72 6.09
C SER A 58 17.65 -4.39 5.22
N LYS A 59 17.25 -5.29 4.32
CA LYS A 59 18.15 -5.94 3.36
C LYS A 59 18.90 -4.92 2.50
N ASN A 60 18.18 -3.93 1.93
CA ASN A 60 18.81 -2.92 1.08
C ASN A 60 19.82 -2.04 1.84
N VAL A 61 19.53 -1.70 3.10
CA VAL A 61 20.48 -0.97 3.95
C VAL A 61 21.73 -1.81 4.21
N LEU A 62 21.56 -3.09 4.55
CA LEU A 62 22.68 -4.01 4.79
C LEU A 62 23.52 -4.24 3.52
N ILE A 63 22.89 -4.31 2.34
CA ILE A 63 23.60 -4.39 1.05
C ILE A 63 24.43 -3.13 0.83
N ALA A 64 23.84 -1.95 1.06
CA ALA A 64 24.53 -0.68 0.90
C ALA A 64 25.71 -0.52 1.89
N ALA A 65 25.57 -1.08 3.08
CA ALA A 65 26.63 -1.12 4.09
C ALA A 65 27.69 -2.22 3.84
N GLY A 66 27.49 -3.09 2.84
CA GLY A 66 28.42 -4.20 2.54
C GLY A 66 28.35 -5.36 3.55
N LEU A 67 27.34 -5.38 4.41
CA LEU A 67 27.16 -6.41 5.45
C LEU A 67 26.25 -7.56 5.02
N PHE A 68 25.57 -7.43 3.89
CA PHE A 68 24.72 -8.48 3.34
C PHE A 68 25.40 -9.14 2.14
N GLN A 69 25.55 -10.46 2.19
CA GLN A 69 26.02 -11.29 1.08
C GLN A 69 24.89 -12.22 0.65
N GLU A 70 24.47 -12.11 -0.60
CA GLU A 70 23.49 -13.00 -1.20
C GLU A 70 24.02 -14.45 -1.17
N ASN A 71 23.27 -15.40 -0.70
CA ASN A 71 23.64 -16.80 -0.46
C ASN A 71 24.45 -17.12 0.82
N VAL A 72 24.88 -16.15 1.59
CA VAL A 72 25.60 -16.36 2.85
C VAL A 72 24.77 -15.90 4.05
N THR A 73 24.19 -14.71 3.97
CA THR A 73 23.39 -14.14 5.05
C THR A 73 22.00 -14.76 5.06
N GLN A 74 21.62 -15.41 6.17
CA GLN A 74 20.31 -15.99 6.34
C GLN A 74 19.26 -14.89 6.59
N MET A 75 18.01 -15.15 6.13
CA MET A 75 16.91 -14.20 6.32
C MET A 75 16.66 -13.88 7.82
N SER A 76 16.89 -14.83 8.71
CA SER A 76 16.79 -14.68 10.17
C SER A 76 17.85 -13.71 10.75
N GLU A 77 18.99 -13.56 10.10
CA GLU A 77 20.09 -12.72 10.58
C GLU A 77 19.90 -11.25 10.18
N ILE A 78 19.05 -10.97 9.17
CA ILE A 78 18.84 -9.60 8.67
C ILE A 78 18.41 -8.67 9.80
N ASN A 79 17.47 -9.09 10.64
CA ASN A 79 16.98 -8.25 11.73
C ASN A 79 18.07 -7.99 12.77
N THR A 80 18.82 -9.02 13.14
CA THR A 80 19.91 -8.88 14.13
C THR A 80 21.05 -7.99 13.62
N LEU A 81 21.38 -8.10 12.33
CA LEU A 81 22.36 -7.22 11.72
C LEU A 81 21.85 -5.79 11.59
N PHE A 82 20.56 -5.64 11.28
CA PHE A 82 19.95 -4.32 11.12
C PHE A 82 19.77 -3.59 12.47
N GLU A 83 19.59 -4.29 13.58
CA GLU A 83 19.55 -3.73 14.94
C GLU A 83 20.83 -3.00 15.34
N GLN A 84 21.95 -3.26 14.67
CA GLN A 84 23.22 -2.55 14.88
C GLN A 84 23.22 -1.13 14.29
N PHE A 85 22.25 -0.81 13.41
CA PHE A 85 22.15 0.51 12.81
C PHE A 85 21.23 1.41 13.64
N GLU A 86 21.73 2.59 13.96
CA GLU A 86 20.95 3.63 14.59
C GLU A 86 20.24 4.46 13.51
N GLN A 87 18.92 4.40 13.51
CA GLN A 87 18.13 5.24 12.62
C GLN A 87 18.13 6.69 13.13
N ARG A 88 18.54 7.62 12.29
CA ARG A 88 18.53 9.05 12.60
C ARG A 88 17.72 9.83 11.59
N VAL A 89 17.19 10.97 12.03
CA VAL A 89 16.37 11.88 11.23
C VAL A 89 17.17 13.12 10.89
N VAL A 90 17.20 13.48 9.61
CA VAL A 90 17.78 14.73 9.12
C VAL A 90 16.65 15.67 8.73
N ASP A 91 16.67 16.90 9.22
CA ASP A 91 15.82 17.98 8.70
C ASP A 91 16.51 18.60 7.48
N LEU A 92 15.97 18.36 6.30
CA LEU A 92 16.51 18.85 5.04
C LEU A 92 16.31 20.35 4.83
N ARG A 93 15.42 20.99 5.59
CA ARG A 93 15.22 22.46 5.55
C ARG A 93 16.37 23.17 6.25
N THR A 94 16.73 22.67 7.43
CA THR A 94 17.80 23.22 8.27
C THR A 94 19.15 22.57 7.99
N LYS A 95 19.18 21.50 7.22
CA LYS A 95 20.36 20.66 6.89
C LYS A 95 21.06 20.17 8.17
N ARG A 96 20.27 19.82 9.18
CA ARG A 96 20.76 19.41 10.50
C ARG A 96 20.25 18.02 10.88
N LEU A 97 21.12 17.23 11.48
CA LEU A 97 20.74 15.98 12.13
C LEU A 97 19.95 16.31 13.40
N LEU A 98 18.78 15.72 13.56
CA LEU A 98 17.98 15.86 14.76
C LEU A 98 18.45 14.89 15.85
N THR A 99 18.40 15.35 17.08
CA THR A 99 18.56 14.46 18.23
C THR A 99 17.31 13.59 18.39
N ALA A 100 17.39 12.52 19.18
CA ALA A 100 16.25 11.63 19.42
C ALA A 100 15.06 12.39 20.04
N GLU A 101 15.34 13.35 20.93
CA GLU A 101 14.30 14.18 21.56
C GLU A 101 13.64 15.13 20.55
N GLU A 102 14.43 15.81 19.72
CA GLU A 102 13.94 16.70 18.66
C GLU A 102 13.12 15.91 17.63
N ALA A 103 13.57 14.72 17.24
CA ALA A 103 12.83 13.86 16.33
C ALA A 103 11.48 13.41 16.92
N ALA A 104 11.42 13.14 18.22
CA ALA A 104 10.18 12.81 18.92
C ALA A 104 9.19 13.99 18.93
N VAL A 105 9.66 15.19 19.17
CA VAL A 105 8.84 16.42 19.12
C VAL A 105 8.30 16.64 17.72
N VAL A 106 9.16 16.55 16.70
CA VAL A 106 8.75 16.70 15.30
C VAL A 106 7.73 15.63 14.89
N ALA A 107 7.93 14.39 15.35
CA ALA A 107 7.00 13.29 15.10
C ALA A 107 5.62 13.58 15.70
N ALA A 108 5.56 14.09 16.93
CA ALA A 108 4.32 14.45 17.61
C ALA A 108 3.59 15.62 16.90
N ASP A 109 4.31 16.70 16.60
CA ASP A 109 3.77 17.91 15.98
C ASP A 109 3.18 17.64 14.59
N ASN A 110 3.84 16.80 13.80
CA ASN A 110 3.42 16.49 12.43
C ASN A 110 2.63 15.17 12.33
N LYS A 111 2.33 14.51 13.44
CA LYS A 111 1.67 13.18 13.50
C LYS A 111 2.39 12.14 12.65
N LEU A 112 3.72 12.16 12.66
CA LEU A 112 4.57 11.26 11.91
C LEU A 112 5.02 10.08 12.77
N ASN A 113 5.15 8.92 12.13
CA ASN A 113 5.83 7.77 12.71
C ASN A 113 7.10 7.49 11.89
N PHE A 114 8.26 7.86 12.40
CA PHE A 114 9.53 7.69 11.69
C PHE A 114 9.91 6.22 11.47
N SER A 115 9.37 5.28 12.25
CA SER A 115 9.57 3.85 11.99
C SER A 115 8.90 3.39 10.70
N GLU A 116 7.76 3.99 10.34
CA GLU A 116 6.99 3.68 9.14
C GLU A 116 7.09 4.78 8.06
N TYR A 117 7.96 5.78 8.31
CA TYR A 117 8.07 6.94 7.44
C TYR A 117 8.56 6.56 6.05
N ASP A 118 7.81 6.98 5.06
CA ASP A 118 8.13 6.77 3.64
C ASP A 118 8.43 8.12 2.99
N GLN A 119 9.70 8.39 2.74
CA GLN A 119 10.19 9.63 2.14
C GLN A 119 9.54 9.94 0.79
N ARG A 120 9.26 8.90 -0.02
CA ARG A 120 8.62 9.08 -1.34
C ARG A 120 7.16 9.51 -1.22
N LYS A 121 6.47 9.10 -0.15
CA LYS A 121 5.11 9.56 0.13
C LYS A 121 5.13 10.97 0.69
N ALA A 122 6.06 11.25 1.61
CA ALA A 122 6.25 12.57 2.19
C ALA A 122 6.60 13.64 1.13
N ALA A 123 7.43 13.30 0.14
CA ALA A 123 7.74 14.20 -0.97
C ALA A 123 6.50 14.59 -1.80
N LYS A 124 5.45 13.77 -1.82
CA LYS A 124 4.20 14.06 -2.53
C LYS A 124 3.19 14.82 -1.70
N ASP A 125 3.36 14.85 -0.39
CA ASP A 125 2.47 15.56 0.53
C ASP A 125 2.91 17.02 0.69
N PRO A 126 2.08 18.01 0.31
CA PRO A 126 2.41 19.42 0.46
C PRO A 126 2.72 19.88 1.88
N SER A 127 2.19 19.18 2.90
CA SER A 127 2.44 19.49 4.32
C SER A 127 3.81 19.02 4.79
N LEU A 128 4.38 18.01 4.14
CA LEU A 128 5.64 17.34 4.50
C LEU A 128 6.77 17.59 3.49
N SER A 129 6.52 18.41 2.49
CA SER A 129 7.48 18.68 1.43
C SER A 129 7.43 20.13 0.94
N VAL A 130 8.53 20.59 0.37
CA VAL A 130 8.65 21.89 -0.29
C VAL A 130 8.76 21.70 -1.81
N ALA A 131 8.09 22.54 -2.58
CA ALA A 131 8.28 22.61 -4.02
C ALA A 131 9.68 23.17 -4.31
N LEU A 132 10.39 22.55 -5.24
CA LEU A 132 11.68 23.01 -5.70
C LEU A 132 11.51 23.98 -6.85
N THR A 133 12.38 24.95 -6.94
CA THR A 133 12.50 25.83 -8.13
C THR A 133 13.29 25.11 -9.22
N ASP A 134 13.13 25.51 -10.48
CA ASP A 134 13.85 24.91 -11.61
C ASP A 134 15.38 24.90 -11.42
N ALA A 135 15.90 25.89 -10.69
CA ALA A 135 17.34 25.98 -10.37
C ALA A 135 17.80 24.99 -9.29
N GLU A 136 16.88 24.56 -8.43
CA GLU A 136 17.15 23.62 -7.33
C GLU A 136 16.81 22.18 -7.71
N ASP A 137 15.97 21.98 -8.70
CA ASP A 137 15.45 20.66 -9.10
C ASP A 137 16.30 20.01 -10.21
N LEU A 138 17.58 19.76 -9.91
CA LEU A 138 18.50 19.09 -10.82
C LEU A 138 18.09 17.64 -11.14
N ALA A 139 17.25 17.03 -10.32
CA ALA A 139 16.84 15.64 -10.46
C ALA A 139 15.40 15.47 -10.99
N SER A 140 14.71 16.55 -11.34
CA SER A 140 13.31 16.57 -11.81
C SER A 140 12.34 15.85 -10.86
N ILE A 141 12.53 16.05 -9.56
CA ILE A 141 11.68 15.47 -8.50
C ILE A 141 10.51 16.38 -8.13
N ASN A 142 10.53 17.64 -8.55
CA ASN A 142 9.54 18.69 -8.34
C ASN A 142 9.34 19.10 -6.87
N ARG A 143 9.46 18.20 -5.93
CA ARG A 143 9.28 18.45 -4.48
C ARG A 143 10.26 17.63 -3.68
N ARG A 144 10.76 18.22 -2.58
CA ARG A 144 11.66 17.55 -1.63
C ARG A 144 10.97 17.47 -0.28
N GLU A 145 11.01 16.31 0.34
CA GLU A 145 10.53 16.09 1.70
C GLU A 145 11.27 16.97 2.72
N HIS A 146 10.62 17.24 3.85
CA HIS A 146 11.22 18.01 4.95
C HIS A 146 12.23 17.18 5.75
N TYR A 147 11.97 15.87 5.87
CA TYR A 147 12.75 14.97 6.72
C TYR A 147 13.24 13.77 5.92
N ALA A 148 14.49 13.39 6.15
CA ALA A 148 15.09 12.18 5.58
C ALA A 148 15.55 11.26 6.70
N LEU A 149 15.45 9.94 6.46
CA LEU A 149 15.99 8.91 7.35
C LEU A 149 17.35 8.45 6.86
N ILE A 150 18.28 8.37 7.77
CA ILE A 150 19.64 7.81 7.56
C ILE A 150 19.88 6.68 8.55
N TYR A 151 20.77 5.76 8.20
CA TYR A 151 21.13 4.57 8.97
C TYR A 151 22.65 4.48 9.13
#